data_974e8d900798cc9a13b9e6a598f9b719
#
_entry.id   974e8d900798cc9a13b9e6a598f9b719
#
_cell.length_a   1.000
_cell.length_b   1.000
_cell.length_c   1.000
_cell.angle_alpha   90.00
_cell.angle_beta   90.00
_cell.angle_gamma   90.00
#
_symmetry.space_group_name_H-M   'P 1'
#
loop_
_entity.id
_entity.type
_entity.pdbx_description
1 polymer ?
#
loop_
_entity_poly.entity_id
_entity_poly.type
_entity_poly.pdbx_seq_one_letter_code
_entity_poly.pdbx_strand_id
1 'polypeptide(L)'
;LDHFPKEVIENKNDTELKIKLKNGSLFQIIGTDNIDSIVGTNPIGCVFSEYSLQSPKAWDFMRPILAENGGWAIFNFTPRGRNHGWKILQQAKDSTRWFWEVLNVANTQAIPDEVLEQEKLEMPQDLFKQEYYCEFLEDAGAVFRGVDRITYEGTIPSDPERSYQLGVDLAKYQDFTSITPFDLTTFKVGKPERFNQIDYNLQKSKIEAQYFKYNKGRIWLDSTGVGEPIYDDLYAKGIRVEPYKFSEQTRRDLLTNLQLKIEQGVIQLPNDDILLNELKSMHYELSDSGRIKMVVPEGLHDDTIMSTALAVWDIPSKPLKVQSQEDRENLKQFDAFRTKKNFTGSRYLR
;
A
#
# COMPACT_ATOMS: atom_id res chain seq x y z
N LEU A 1 19.56 14.44 20.82
CA LEU A 1 20.36 15.44 21.52
C LEU A 1 20.76 15.01 22.93
N ASP A 2 20.03 14.07 23.54
CA ASP A 2 20.27 13.62 24.94
C ASP A 2 21.48 12.67 25.06
N HIS A 3 22.07 12.25 23.95
CA HIS A 3 23.27 11.39 23.92
C HIS A 3 24.59 12.17 24.07
N PHE A 4 24.57 13.49 24.00
CA PHE A 4 25.77 14.28 24.27
C PHE A 4 25.96 14.46 25.77
N PRO A 5 27.16 14.18 26.34
CA PRO A 5 27.45 14.46 27.74
C PRO A 5 27.26 15.95 28.04
N LYS A 6 26.52 16.26 29.08
CA LYS A 6 26.20 17.66 29.44
C LYS A 6 27.45 18.52 29.65
N GLU A 7 28.53 17.91 30.08
CA GLU A 7 29.80 18.55 30.39
C GLU A 7 30.48 19.13 29.17
N VAL A 8 30.22 18.59 27.94
CA VAL A 8 30.83 19.08 26.70
C VAL A 8 29.99 20.10 25.96
N ILE A 9 28.72 20.27 26.36
CA ILE A 9 27.79 21.22 25.73
C ILE A 9 28.07 22.63 26.26
N GLU A 10 28.26 23.58 25.34
CA GLU A 10 28.27 25.01 25.63
C GLU A 10 26.87 25.62 25.57
N ASN A 11 26.16 25.32 24.47
CA ASN A 11 24.81 25.84 24.24
C ASN A 11 23.98 24.84 23.41
N LYS A 12 22.68 24.80 23.66
CA LYS A 12 21.70 23.96 22.94
C LYS A 12 20.53 24.83 22.50
N ASN A 13 20.16 24.72 21.22
CA ASN A 13 18.98 25.36 20.67
C ASN A 13 18.03 24.27 20.11
N ASP A 14 16.94 24.01 20.82
CA ASP A 14 15.97 22.97 20.47
C ASP A 14 15.08 23.39 19.28
N THR A 15 14.94 24.69 19.00
CA THR A 15 14.17 25.18 17.86
C THR A 15 14.94 25.02 16.55
N GLU A 16 16.24 25.31 16.55
CA GLU A 16 17.11 25.15 15.40
C GLU A 16 17.76 23.75 15.34
N LEU A 17 17.45 22.86 16.29
CA LEU A 17 18.05 21.54 16.44
C LEU A 17 19.59 21.56 16.40
N LYS A 18 20.18 22.49 17.17
CA LYS A 18 21.59 22.85 17.13
C LYS A 18 22.24 22.71 18.50
N ILE A 19 23.44 22.10 18.51
CA ILE A 19 24.29 22.02 19.71
C ILE A 19 25.65 22.64 19.40
N LYS A 20 26.09 23.56 20.25
CA LYS A 20 27.45 24.08 20.26
C LYS A 20 28.22 23.42 21.40
N LEU A 21 29.37 22.84 21.10
CA LEU A 21 30.25 22.23 22.06
C LEU A 21 31.29 23.25 22.57
N LYS A 22 31.81 23.02 23.80
CA LYS A 22 32.83 23.88 24.44
C LYS A 22 34.15 24.01 23.65
N ASN A 23 34.43 23.05 22.76
CA ASN A 23 35.58 23.10 21.85
C ASN A 23 35.31 23.91 20.58
N GLY A 24 34.14 24.55 20.46
CA GLY A 24 33.72 25.36 19.32
C GLY A 24 33.02 24.55 18.21
N SER A 25 32.97 23.22 18.29
CA SER A 25 32.31 22.37 17.29
C SER A 25 30.79 22.60 17.33
N LEU A 26 30.16 22.56 16.15
CA LEU A 26 28.73 22.71 15.96
C LEU A 26 28.14 21.43 15.37
N PHE A 27 27.07 20.95 15.97
CA PHE A 27 26.24 19.86 15.46
C PHE A 27 24.84 20.38 15.19
N GLN A 28 24.26 20.07 14.03
CA GLN A 28 22.91 20.51 13.65
C GLN A 28 22.19 19.40 12.89
N ILE A 29 20.88 19.24 13.17
CA ILE A 29 19.97 18.39 12.41
C ILE A 29 19.17 19.29 11.46
N ILE A 30 19.14 18.95 10.18
CA ILE A 30 18.48 19.74 9.13
C ILE A 30 17.61 18.81 8.29
N GLY A 31 16.37 19.24 8.00
CA GLY A 31 15.51 18.54 7.04
C GLY A 31 15.96 18.82 5.60
N THR A 32 15.92 17.81 4.74
CA THR A 32 16.30 17.96 3.32
C THR A 32 15.29 18.74 2.47
N ASP A 33 14.11 19.01 3.01
CA ASP A 33 13.07 19.87 2.38
C ASP A 33 13.52 21.35 2.34
N ASN A 34 14.49 21.72 3.17
CA ASN A 34 14.99 23.08 3.29
C ASN A 34 16.50 23.13 2.95
N ILE A 35 16.87 22.59 1.81
CA ILE A 35 18.26 22.53 1.33
C ILE A 35 18.90 23.94 1.28
N ASP A 36 18.13 24.96 0.95
CA ASP A 36 18.61 26.34 0.89
C ASP A 36 19.13 26.83 2.25
N SER A 37 18.65 26.29 3.37
CA SER A 37 19.17 26.62 4.71
C SER A 37 20.57 26.06 4.97
N ILE A 38 21.03 25.10 4.17
CA ILE A 38 22.37 24.52 4.23
C ILE A 38 23.38 25.38 3.45
N VAL A 39 22.89 26.16 2.48
CA VAL A 39 23.72 27.06 1.68
C VAL A 39 24.33 28.14 2.59
N GLY A 40 25.65 28.21 2.58
CA GLY A 40 26.42 29.13 3.47
C GLY A 40 26.90 28.48 4.78
N THR A 41 26.52 27.25 5.09
CA THR A 41 27.20 26.44 6.10
C THR A 41 28.47 25.83 5.50
N ASN A 42 29.46 25.58 6.34
CA ASN A 42 30.73 24.99 5.90
C ASN A 42 31.05 23.73 6.71
N PRO A 43 30.23 22.67 6.62
CA PRO A 43 30.41 21.48 7.42
C PRO A 43 31.66 20.69 7.01
N ILE A 44 32.27 20.02 8.00
CA ILE A 44 33.37 19.10 7.82
C ILE A 44 32.89 17.65 7.70
N GLY A 45 31.63 17.41 8.07
CA GLY A 45 31.01 16.08 7.98
C GLY A 45 29.50 16.16 7.85
N CYS A 46 28.92 15.21 7.12
CA CYS A 46 27.48 15.04 6.95
C CYS A 46 27.06 13.60 7.15
N VAL A 47 25.93 13.41 7.83
CA VAL A 47 25.24 12.13 7.92
C VAL A 47 23.88 12.26 7.24
N PHE A 48 23.66 11.48 6.19
CA PHE A 48 22.40 11.35 5.48
C PHE A 48 21.65 10.14 6.05
N SER A 49 20.73 10.38 6.98
CA SER A 49 19.87 9.33 7.58
C SER A 49 18.68 9.07 6.68
N GLU A 50 18.38 7.82 6.38
CA GLU A 50 17.33 7.41 5.44
C GLU A 50 17.51 8.02 4.03
N TYR A 51 18.76 7.96 3.53
CA TYR A 51 19.13 8.62 2.27
C TYR A 51 18.25 8.22 1.09
N SER A 52 17.77 6.98 1.02
CA SER A 52 16.84 6.52 -0.03
C SER A 52 15.54 7.32 -0.10
N LEU A 53 15.13 7.98 0.98
CA LEU A 53 13.91 8.76 1.10
C LEU A 53 14.15 10.27 0.92
N GLN A 54 15.40 10.70 0.88
CA GLN A 54 15.77 12.11 0.73
C GLN A 54 15.80 12.54 -0.74
N SER A 55 15.74 13.85 -0.97
CA SER A 55 16.03 14.41 -2.29
C SER A 55 17.50 14.16 -2.65
N PRO A 56 17.81 13.59 -3.83
CA PRO A 56 19.21 13.42 -4.27
C PRO A 56 19.97 14.74 -4.39
N LYS A 57 19.26 15.88 -4.56
CA LYS A 57 19.86 17.21 -4.57
C LYS A 57 20.62 17.54 -3.29
N ALA A 58 20.24 16.98 -2.15
CA ALA A 58 20.93 17.21 -0.88
C ALA A 58 22.42 16.82 -0.98
N TRP A 59 22.70 15.66 -1.59
CA TRP A 59 24.07 15.22 -1.83
C TRP A 59 24.77 16.10 -2.88
N ASP A 60 24.10 16.46 -3.96
CA ASP A 60 24.68 17.28 -5.02
C ASP A 60 25.13 18.64 -4.49
N PHE A 61 24.42 19.25 -3.54
CA PHE A 61 24.79 20.48 -2.86
C PHE A 61 25.93 20.30 -1.86
N MET A 62 25.89 19.25 -1.06
CA MET A 62 26.86 19.04 0.02
C MET A 62 28.22 18.56 -0.47
N ARG A 63 28.23 17.78 -1.56
CA ARG A 63 29.46 17.17 -2.10
C ARG A 63 30.57 18.19 -2.42
N PRO A 64 30.32 19.33 -3.10
CA PRO A 64 31.35 20.32 -3.37
C PRO A 64 31.93 20.95 -2.09
N ILE A 65 31.07 21.25 -1.10
CA ILE A 65 31.47 21.84 0.16
C ILE A 65 32.39 20.90 0.95
N LEU A 66 32.02 19.62 1.04
CA LEU A 66 32.83 18.61 1.70
C LEU A 66 34.16 18.37 0.96
N ALA A 67 34.13 18.43 -0.37
CA ALA A 67 35.34 18.28 -1.18
C ALA A 67 36.32 19.45 -0.94
N GLU A 68 35.84 20.67 -0.82
CA GLU A 68 36.64 21.87 -0.50
C GLU A 68 37.28 21.76 0.89
N ASN A 69 36.52 21.26 1.87
CA ASN A 69 36.98 21.17 3.25
C ASN A 69 37.77 19.92 3.60
N GLY A 70 37.95 18.97 2.67
CA GLY A 70 38.47 17.65 2.96
C GLY A 70 37.57 16.87 3.93
N GLY A 71 36.26 17.11 3.86
CA GLY A 71 35.27 16.56 4.76
C GLY A 71 34.84 15.13 4.40
N TRP A 72 33.90 14.61 5.18
CA TRP A 72 33.40 13.23 5.05
C TRP A 72 31.87 13.20 5.00
N ALA A 73 31.31 12.11 4.42
CA ALA A 73 29.89 11.83 4.40
C ALA A 73 29.60 10.39 4.81
N ILE A 74 28.49 10.18 5.54
CA ILE A 74 27.93 8.88 5.86
C ILE A 74 26.52 8.83 5.28
N PHE A 75 26.20 7.73 4.58
CA PHE A 75 24.86 7.44 4.06
C PHE A 75 24.33 6.20 4.78
N ASN A 76 23.23 6.35 5.48
CA ASN A 76 22.51 5.26 6.14
C ASN A 76 21.09 5.20 5.55
N PHE A 77 20.69 4.03 5.07
CA PHE A 77 19.37 3.87 4.47
C PHE A 77 18.96 2.41 4.28
N THR A 78 17.67 2.18 4.28
CA THR A 78 17.06 0.96 3.76
C THR A 78 16.85 1.11 2.24
N PRO A 79 17.05 0.08 1.42
CA PRO A 79 16.78 0.11 -0.01
C PRO A 79 15.35 0.56 -0.34
N ARG A 80 15.22 1.35 -1.40
CA ARG A 80 13.93 1.76 -1.98
C ARG A 80 14.04 1.66 -3.51
N GLY A 81 14.09 0.42 -4.01
CA GLY A 81 14.36 0.18 -5.41
C GLY A 81 15.74 0.65 -5.86
N ARG A 82 15.97 0.66 -7.17
CA ARG A 82 17.22 1.13 -7.79
C ARG A 82 17.28 2.65 -7.94
N ASN A 83 16.99 3.36 -6.87
CA ASN A 83 17.02 4.83 -6.82
C ASN A 83 18.46 5.38 -6.62
N HIS A 84 18.57 6.62 -6.16
CA HIS A 84 19.87 7.25 -5.86
C HIS A 84 20.63 6.56 -4.72
N GLY A 85 19.95 5.91 -3.76
CA GLY A 85 20.59 5.07 -2.74
C GLY A 85 21.30 3.85 -3.35
N TRP A 86 20.68 3.20 -4.34
CA TRP A 86 21.34 2.13 -5.09
C TRP A 86 22.56 2.66 -5.86
N LYS A 87 22.45 3.83 -6.51
CA LYS A 87 23.55 4.43 -7.27
C LYS A 87 24.75 4.75 -6.38
N ILE A 88 24.52 5.32 -5.19
CA ILE A 88 25.62 5.63 -4.25
C ILE A 88 26.30 4.37 -3.74
N LEU A 89 25.53 3.28 -3.49
CA LEU A 89 26.12 1.99 -3.11
C LEU A 89 26.97 1.39 -4.23
N GLN A 90 26.52 1.43 -5.50
CA GLN A 90 27.34 0.96 -6.62
C GLN A 90 28.63 1.79 -6.74
N GLN A 91 28.53 3.12 -6.64
CA GLN A 91 29.70 4.00 -6.61
C GLN A 91 30.66 3.65 -5.47
N ALA A 92 30.14 3.33 -4.29
CA ALA A 92 30.97 2.92 -3.14
C ALA A 92 31.65 1.58 -3.39
N LYS A 93 30.97 0.60 -3.99
CA LYS A 93 31.54 -0.71 -4.35
C LYS A 93 32.68 -0.60 -5.37
N ASP A 94 32.56 0.33 -6.32
CA ASP A 94 33.57 0.54 -7.39
C ASP A 94 34.74 1.43 -6.93
N SER A 95 34.70 1.95 -5.71
CA SER A 95 35.67 2.93 -5.21
C SER A 95 36.52 2.39 -4.05
N THR A 96 37.83 2.59 -4.13
CA THR A 96 38.73 2.29 -3.00
C THR A 96 38.71 3.35 -1.89
N ARG A 97 38.03 4.48 -2.11
CA ARG A 97 37.95 5.58 -1.14
C ARG A 97 36.72 5.49 -0.23
N TRP A 98 35.79 4.61 -0.55
CA TRP A 98 34.53 4.46 0.18
C TRP A 98 34.57 3.16 0.97
N PHE A 99 34.17 3.24 2.22
CA PHE A 99 33.75 2.08 2.99
C PHE A 99 32.24 1.85 2.71
N TRP A 100 31.86 0.60 2.55
CA TRP A 100 30.45 0.22 2.44
C TRP A 100 30.21 -1.11 3.15
N GLU A 101 29.02 -1.25 3.70
CA GLU A 101 28.56 -2.47 4.35
C GLU A 101 27.04 -2.59 4.18
N VAL A 102 26.55 -3.83 4.04
CA VAL A 102 25.11 -4.14 4.04
C VAL A 102 24.82 -5.00 5.27
N LEU A 103 24.11 -4.43 6.22
CA LEU A 103 23.75 -5.08 7.47
C LEU A 103 22.26 -5.48 7.43
N ASN A 104 22.00 -6.72 7.07
CA ASN A 104 20.67 -7.29 7.09
C ASN A 104 20.37 -8.05 8.40
N VAL A 105 19.14 -8.50 8.57
CA VAL A 105 18.70 -9.20 9.77
C VAL A 105 19.49 -10.50 10.02
N ALA A 106 19.90 -11.21 8.98
CA ALA A 106 20.69 -12.43 9.11
C ALA A 106 22.12 -12.16 9.64
N ASN A 107 22.68 -10.98 9.35
CA ASN A 107 23.99 -10.58 9.85
C ASN A 107 23.90 -10.03 11.29
N THR A 108 22.85 -9.23 11.57
CA THR A 108 22.75 -8.49 12.82
C THR A 108 22.07 -9.29 13.94
N GLN A 109 21.18 -10.23 13.58
CA GLN A 109 20.32 -10.97 14.52
C GLN A 109 19.55 -10.03 15.48
N ALA A 110 19.26 -8.80 15.00
CA ALA A 110 18.63 -7.76 15.81
C ALA A 110 17.14 -8.05 16.12
N ILE A 111 16.52 -8.97 15.35
CA ILE A 111 15.11 -9.32 15.49
C ILE A 111 15.02 -10.83 15.72
N PRO A 112 14.23 -11.29 16.71
CA PRO A 112 14.01 -12.72 16.97
C PRO A 112 13.37 -13.43 15.77
N ASP A 113 13.75 -14.69 15.53
CA ASP A 113 13.25 -15.48 14.38
C ASP A 113 11.73 -15.63 14.39
N GLU A 114 11.09 -15.76 15.56
CA GLU A 114 9.63 -15.85 15.69
C GLU A 114 8.92 -14.59 15.15
N VAL A 115 9.50 -13.41 15.43
CA VAL A 115 8.97 -12.14 14.93
C VAL A 115 9.16 -12.04 13.43
N LEU A 116 10.31 -12.48 12.90
CA LEU A 116 10.57 -12.47 11.46
C LEU A 116 9.63 -13.39 10.68
N GLU A 117 9.31 -14.57 11.21
CA GLU A 117 8.36 -15.48 10.57
C GLU A 117 6.93 -14.90 10.57
N GLN A 118 6.55 -14.16 11.62
CA GLN A 118 5.27 -13.46 11.66
C GLN A 118 5.23 -12.31 10.62
N GLU A 119 6.24 -11.45 10.60
CA GLU A 119 6.34 -10.34 9.64
C GLU A 119 6.31 -10.84 8.18
N LYS A 120 6.97 -11.97 7.91
CA LYS A 120 6.96 -12.62 6.58
C LYS A 120 5.56 -13.08 6.14
N LEU A 121 4.66 -13.38 7.08
CA LEU A 121 3.28 -13.74 6.80
C LEU A 121 2.37 -12.52 6.61
N GLU A 122 2.71 -11.41 7.28
CA GLU A 122 1.88 -10.21 7.35
C GLU A 122 2.21 -9.16 6.28
N MET A 123 3.39 -9.26 5.64
CA MET A 123 3.79 -8.32 4.59
C MET A 123 4.15 -8.99 3.26
N PRO A 124 4.06 -8.23 2.14
CA PRO A 124 4.50 -8.72 0.84
C PRO A 124 5.95 -9.20 0.85
N GLN A 125 6.23 -10.34 0.19
CA GLN A 125 7.54 -10.98 0.22
C GLN A 125 8.69 -10.05 -0.22
N ASP A 126 8.45 -9.23 -1.22
CA ASP A 126 9.46 -8.30 -1.72
C ASP A 126 9.71 -7.15 -0.74
N LEU A 127 8.65 -6.64 -0.11
CA LEU A 127 8.80 -5.65 0.95
C LEU A 127 9.57 -6.24 2.13
N PHE A 128 9.27 -7.48 2.52
CA PHE A 128 10.01 -8.21 3.54
C PHE A 128 11.51 -8.33 3.21
N LYS A 129 11.84 -8.71 1.97
CA LYS A 129 13.23 -8.79 1.51
C LYS A 129 13.91 -7.43 1.50
N GLN A 130 13.21 -6.38 1.08
CA GLN A 130 13.73 -5.02 1.10
C GLN A 130 14.02 -4.53 2.52
N GLU A 131 13.04 -4.65 3.43
CA GLU A 131 13.15 -4.09 4.79
C GLU A 131 14.09 -4.90 5.70
N TYR A 132 14.06 -6.23 5.62
CA TYR A 132 14.82 -7.10 6.51
C TYR A 132 16.11 -7.64 5.92
N TYR A 133 16.18 -7.83 4.59
CA TYR A 133 17.37 -8.36 3.91
C TYR A 133 18.11 -7.32 3.08
N CYS A 134 17.67 -6.07 3.06
CA CYS A 134 18.30 -4.96 2.32
C CYS A 134 18.44 -5.23 0.82
N GLU A 135 17.50 -5.98 0.22
CA GLU A 135 17.52 -6.26 -1.21
C GLU A 135 17.05 -5.06 -2.04
N PHE A 136 17.81 -4.72 -3.08
CA PHE A 136 17.41 -3.72 -4.09
C PHE A 136 16.63 -4.41 -5.19
N LEU A 137 15.34 -4.24 -5.19
CA LEU A 137 14.44 -4.90 -6.13
C LEU A 137 14.48 -4.20 -7.49
N GLU A 138 14.52 -4.96 -8.59
CA GLU A 138 14.55 -4.40 -9.95
C GLU A 138 13.27 -3.66 -10.31
N ASP A 139 12.12 -4.21 -9.91
CA ASP A 139 10.78 -3.65 -10.11
C ASP A 139 10.22 -3.02 -8.83
N ALA A 140 11.06 -2.38 -8.03
CA ALA A 140 10.65 -1.81 -6.74
C ALA A 140 9.58 -0.71 -6.84
N GLY A 141 9.28 -0.25 -8.06
CA GLY A 141 8.14 0.61 -8.33
C GLY A 141 6.80 -0.12 -8.40
N ALA A 142 6.75 -1.36 -8.85
CA ALA A 142 5.48 -2.06 -9.07
C ALA A 142 4.83 -2.50 -7.75
N VAL A 143 3.57 -2.13 -7.55
CA VAL A 143 2.78 -2.55 -6.38
C VAL A 143 2.39 -4.02 -6.51
N PHE A 144 1.87 -4.42 -7.66
CA PHE A 144 1.38 -5.76 -7.90
C PHE A 144 2.35 -6.57 -8.76
N ARG A 145 2.90 -7.63 -8.19
CA ARG A 145 3.86 -8.52 -8.84
C ARG A 145 3.29 -9.91 -9.00
N GLY A 146 3.78 -10.62 -10.01
CA GLY A 146 3.32 -11.98 -10.26
C GLY A 146 1.90 -12.09 -10.79
N VAL A 147 1.30 -10.99 -11.26
CA VAL A 147 -0.05 -10.91 -11.83
C VAL A 147 -0.25 -11.98 -12.91
N ASP A 148 0.72 -12.13 -13.83
CA ASP A 148 0.62 -13.09 -14.94
C ASP A 148 0.61 -14.55 -14.47
N ARG A 149 1.18 -14.86 -13.29
CA ARG A 149 1.22 -16.25 -12.77
C ARG A 149 -0.13 -16.75 -12.28
N ILE A 150 -1.02 -15.85 -11.90
CA ILE A 150 -2.33 -16.14 -11.33
C ILE A 150 -3.47 -15.81 -12.30
N THR A 151 -3.14 -15.42 -13.52
CA THR A 151 -4.13 -15.10 -14.56
C THR A 151 -4.73 -16.38 -15.14
N TYR A 152 -6.04 -16.38 -15.35
CA TYR A 152 -6.78 -17.51 -15.96
C TYR A 152 -7.63 -17.03 -17.15
N GLU A 153 -7.88 -17.94 -18.09
CA GLU A 153 -8.74 -17.69 -19.24
C GLU A 153 -10.22 -17.93 -18.90
N GLY A 154 -11.09 -17.11 -19.45
CA GLY A 154 -12.53 -17.24 -19.33
C GLY A 154 -13.18 -16.33 -18.30
N THR A 155 -14.34 -16.70 -17.82
CA THR A 155 -15.15 -15.95 -16.86
C THR A 155 -15.65 -16.86 -15.73
N ILE A 156 -16.01 -16.27 -14.59
CA ILE A 156 -16.70 -17.02 -13.54
C ILE A 156 -18.17 -17.25 -13.97
N PRO A 157 -18.72 -18.45 -13.73
CA PRO A 157 -20.12 -18.72 -14.05
C PRO A 157 -21.06 -18.01 -13.07
N SER A 158 -22.28 -17.76 -13.52
CA SER A 158 -23.40 -17.41 -12.65
C SER A 158 -24.10 -18.71 -12.23
N ASP A 159 -23.71 -19.26 -11.10
CA ASP A 159 -24.16 -20.58 -10.63
C ASP A 159 -24.89 -20.41 -9.29
N PRO A 160 -26.17 -20.81 -9.19
CA PRO A 160 -26.94 -20.69 -7.96
C PRO A 160 -26.39 -21.56 -6.80
N GLU A 161 -25.53 -22.53 -7.09
CA GLU A 161 -24.90 -23.37 -6.07
C GLU A 161 -23.60 -22.78 -5.50
N ARG A 162 -23.11 -21.68 -6.06
CA ARG A 162 -21.90 -21.02 -5.60
C ARG A 162 -22.18 -19.80 -4.75
N SER A 163 -21.22 -19.45 -3.93
CA SER A 163 -21.23 -18.24 -3.13
C SER A 163 -20.35 -17.18 -3.77
N TYR A 164 -20.84 -15.94 -3.82
CA TYR A 164 -20.14 -14.83 -4.43
C TYR A 164 -20.02 -13.64 -3.48
N GLN A 165 -19.07 -12.79 -3.79
CA GLN A 165 -18.89 -11.45 -3.22
C GLN A 165 -18.68 -10.47 -4.37
N LEU A 166 -19.10 -9.23 -4.22
CA LEU A 166 -18.92 -8.18 -5.19
C LEU A 166 -18.17 -7.01 -4.56
N GLY A 167 -17.27 -6.39 -5.30
CA GLY A 167 -16.69 -5.10 -4.95
C GLY A 167 -17.18 -4.04 -5.91
N VAL A 168 -17.58 -2.89 -5.39
CA VAL A 168 -18.11 -1.78 -6.18
C VAL A 168 -17.34 -0.51 -5.82
N ASP A 169 -16.65 0.02 -6.81
CA ASP A 169 -16.02 1.33 -6.77
C ASP A 169 -16.85 2.32 -7.58
N LEU A 170 -17.24 3.43 -6.97
CA LEU A 170 -18.21 4.38 -7.52
C LEU A 170 -17.54 5.66 -8.00
N ALA A 171 -17.85 6.07 -9.23
CA ALA A 171 -17.42 7.35 -9.77
C ALA A 171 -18.58 8.24 -10.24
N LYS A 172 -18.34 9.57 -10.27
CA LYS A 172 -19.39 10.53 -10.62
C LYS A 172 -19.32 11.03 -12.06
N TYR A 173 -18.21 11.59 -12.51
CA TYR A 173 -18.15 12.31 -13.78
C TYR A 173 -16.94 11.99 -14.67
N GLN A 174 -15.74 11.87 -14.12
CA GLN A 174 -14.50 11.71 -14.88
C GLN A 174 -13.95 10.28 -14.78
N ASP A 175 -14.16 9.61 -13.66
CA ASP A 175 -13.70 8.25 -13.44
C ASP A 175 -14.79 7.23 -13.80
N PHE A 176 -14.46 5.96 -13.74
CA PHE A 176 -15.38 4.87 -14.05
C PHE A 176 -15.92 4.24 -12.78
N THR A 177 -17.21 3.96 -12.76
CA THR A 177 -17.74 2.99 -11.80
C THR A 177 -17.36 1.60 -12.26
N SER A 178 -16.85 0.80 -11.34
CA SER A 178 -16.44 -0.58 -11.60
C SER A 178 -17.10 -1.55 -10.64
N ILE A 179 -17.60 -2.68 -11.16
CA ILE A 179 -18.20 -3.76 -10.38
C ILE A 179 -17.44 -5.04 -10.67
N THR A 180 -16.78 -5.58 -9.65
CA THR A 180 -16.00 -6.82 -9.77
C THR A 180 -16.66 -7.94 -8.96
N PRO A 181 -17.09 -9.04 -9.58
CA PRO A 181 -17.57 -10.22 -8.88
C PRO A 181 -16.41 -11.14 -8.48
N PHE A 182 -16.53 -11.82 -7.36
CA PHE A 182 -15.58 -12.81 -6.86
C PHE A 182 -16.30 -14.11 -6.48
N ASP A 183 -15.82 -15.23 -6.96
CA ASP A 183 -16.33 -16.57 -6.64
C ASP A 183 -15.62 -17.14 -5.39
N LEU A 184 -16.32 -17.17 -4.28
CA LEU A 184 -15.83 -17.68 -2.99
C LEU A 184 -15.63 -19.20 -2.99
N THR A 185 -16.13 -19.91 -4.01
CA THR A 185 -15.99 -21.38 -4.14
C THR A 185 -14.70 -21.75 -4.85
N THR A 186 -14.31 -20.98 -5.86
CA THR A 186 -13.10 -21.25 -6.67
C THR A 186 -11.96 -20.26 -6.43
N PHE A 187 -12.21 -19.21 -5.67
CA PHE A 187 -11.27 -18.10 -5.43
C PHE A 187 -10.83 -17.40 -6.73
N LYS A 188 -11.77 -17.27 -7.66
CA LYS A 188 -11.58 -16.57 -8.91
C LYS A 188 -12.26 -15.21 -8.90
N VAL A 189 -11.51 -14.21 -9.31
CA VAL A 189 -12.04 -12.88 -9.64
C VAL A 189 -12.73 -12.94 -10.99
N GLY A 190 -13.93 -12.42 -11.13
CA GLY A 190 -14.60 -12.30 -12.43
C GLY A 190 -14.15 -11.04 -13.17
N LYS A 191 -14.52 -10.94 -14.45
CA LYS A 191 -14.22 -9.73 -15.23
C LYS A 191 -14.96 -8.53 -14.65
N PRO A 192 -14.27 -7.40 -14.39
CA PRO A 192 -14.91 -6.18 -13.95
C PRO A 192 -15.90 -5.66 -15.00
N GLU A 193 -17.08 -5.24 -14.59
CA GLU A 193 -17.97 -4.43 -15.40
C GLU A 193 -17.66 -2.96 -15.13
N ARG A 194 -17.20 -2.23 -16.15
CA ARG A 194 -16.76 -0.85 -16.05
C ARG A 194 -17.63 0.06 -16.91
N PHE A 195 -18.05 1.19 -16.37
CA PHE A 195 -18.86 2.18 -17.09
C PHE A 195 -18.70 3.57 -16.47
N ASN A 196 -18.96 4.61 -17.27
CA ASN A 196 -18.92 6.00 -16.83
C ASN A 196 -20.08 6.81 -17.43
N GLN A 197 -20.22 8.06 -17.00
CA GLN A 197 -21.15 9.05 -17.55
C GLN A 197 -22.62 8.61 -17.56
N ILE A 198 -23.02 7.80 -16.56
CA ILE A 198 -24.41 7.39 -16.36
C ILE A 198 -24.94 7.92 -15.03
N ASP A 199 -26.25 8.17 -14.97
CA ASP A 199 -26.90 8.65 -13.74
C ASP A 199 -26.90 7.61 -12.62
N TYR A 200 -27.07 8.07 -11.38
CA TYR A 200 -27.03 7.19 -10.21
C TYR A 200 -28.11 6.12 -10.18
N ASN A 201 -29.29 6.37 -10.80
CA ASN A 201 -30.33 5.36 -10.84
C ASN A 201 -29.94 4.20 -11.73
N LEU A 202 -29.30 4.51 -12.86
CA LEU A 202 -28.78 3.49 -13.76
C LEU A 202 -27.58 2.74 -13.14
N GLN A 203 -26.72 3.45 -12.41
CA GLN A 203 -25.63 2.80 -11.64
C GLN A 203 -26.22 1.81 -10.62
N LYS A 204 -27.21 2.23 -9.80
CA LYS A 204 -27.90 1.35 -8.86
C LYS A 204 -28.53 0.14 -9.54
N SER A 205 -29.19 0.34 -10.69
CA SER A 205 -29.80 -0.74 -11.45
C SER A 205 -28.78 -1.76 -11.94
N LYS A 206 -27.58 -1.32 -12.35
CA LYS A 206 -26.48 -2.21 -12.74
C LYS A 206 -25.93 -3.00 -11.54
N ILE A 207 -25.75 -2.35 -10.39
CA ILE A 207 -25.33 -3.00 -9.16
C ILE A 207 -26.36 -4.08 -8.74
N GLU A 208 -27.65 -3.74 -8.78
CA GLU A 208 -28.74 -4.67 -8.50
C GLU A 208 -28.73 -5.87 -9.47
N ALA A 209 -28.51 -5.62 -10.76
CA ALA A 209 -28.42 -6.68 -11.77
C ALA A 209 -27.26 -7.65 -11.48
N GLN A 210 -26.08 -7.14 -11.13
CA GLN A 210 -24.94 -7.97 -10.76
C GLN A 210 -25.17 -8.73 -9.44
N TYR A 211 -25.82 -8.09 -8.47
CA TYR A 211 -26.22 -8.73 -7.22
C TYR A 211 -27.11 -9.97 -7.45
N PHE A 212 -28.14 -9.83 -8.26
CA PHE A 212 -29.02 -10.97 -8.60
C PHE A 212 -28.33 -12.00 -9.46
N LYS A 213 -27.52 -11.58 -10.44
CA LYS A 213 -26.75 -12.46 -11.30
C LYS A 213 -25.81 -13.37 -10.51
N TYR A 214 -25.16 -12.84 -9.49
CA TYR A 214 -24.20 -13.57 -8.64
C TYR A 214 -24.83 -14.00 -7.31
N ASN A 215 -25.98 -14.62 -7.39
CA ASN A 215 -26.67 -15.33 -6.30
C ASN A 215 -26.81 -14.51 -5.01
N LYS A 216 -27.09 -13.21 -5.14
CA LYS A 216 -27.21 -12.28 -4.01
C LYS A 216 -25.97 -12.25 -3.11
N GLY A 217 -24.81 -12.32 -3.73
CA GLY A 217 -23.52 -12.18 -3.06
C GLY A 217 -23.42 -10.88 -2.29
N ARG A 218 -22.71 -10.87 -1.17
CA ARG A 218 -22.44 -9.65 -0.40
C ARG A 218 -21.68 -8.63 -1.25
N ILE A 219 -22.03 -7.36 -1.13
CA ILE A 219 -21.40 -6.26 -1.83
C ILE A 219 -20.55 -5.46 -0.84
N TRP A 220 -19.27 -5.26 -1.13
CA TRP A 220 -18.47 -4.18 -0.55
C TRP A 220 -18.50 -2.98 -1.48
N LEU A 221 -18.98 -1.84 -0.98
CA LEU A 221 -19.24 -0.63 -1.77
C LEU A 221 -18.43 0.54 -1.23
N ASP A 222 -17.72 1.26 -2.12
CA ASP A 222 -17.19 2.57 -1.76
C ASP A 222 -18.33 3.51 -1.35
N SER A 223 -18.38 3.84 -0.07
CA SER A 223 -19.37 4.75 0.51
C SER A 223 -18.79 6.15 0.75
N THR A 224 -17.70 6.50 0.11
CA THR A 224 -17.08 7.84 0.24
C THR A 224 -17.88 8.86 -0.56
N GLY A 225 -18.25 9.97 0.05
CA GLY A 225 -18.94 11.08 -0.64
C GLY A 225 -20.25 10.67 -1.32
N VAL A 226 -20.22 10.50 -2.63
CA VAL A 226 -21.42 10.14 -3.43
C VAL A 226 -21.91 8.69 -3.22
N GLY A 227 -21.09 7.85 -2.62
CA GLY A 227 -21.43 6.47 -2.34
C GLY A 227 -22.39 6.29 -1.17
N GLU A 228 -22.42 7.22 -0.23
CA GLU A 228 -23.29 7.11 0.95
C GLU A 228 -24.81 7.08 0.60
N PRO A 229 -25.35 7.96 -0.25
CA PRO A 229 -26.76 7.86 -0.69
C PRO A 229 -27.06 6.59 -1.50
N ILE A 230 -26.11 6.11 -2.29
CA ILE A 230 -26.29 4.87 -3.06
C ILE A 230 -26.33 3.67 -2.11
N TYR A 231 -25.45 3.65 -1.11
CA TYR A 231 -25.46 2.64 -0.05
C TYR A 231 -26.81 2.61 0.67
N ASP A 232 -27.32 3.75 1.13
CA ASP A 232 -28.59 3.85 1.86
C ASP A 232 -29.77 3.32 1.02
N ASP A 233 -29.82 3.67 -0.26
CA ASP A 233 -30.87 3.21 -1.17
C ASP A 233 -30.80 1.68 -1.41
N LEU A 234 -29.62 1.12 -1.60
CA LEU A 234 -29.45 -0.33 -1.79
C LEU A 234 -29.78 -1.09 -0.50
N TYR A 235 -29.33 -0.56 0.63
CA TYR A 235 -29.64 -1.13 1.95
C TYR A 235 -31.16 -1.13 2.24
N ALA A 236 -31.84 -0.02 1.96
CA ALA A 236 -33.28 0.09 2.12
C ALA A 236 -34.07 -0.92 1.24
N LYS A 237 -33.49 -1.32 0.09
CA LYS A 237 -34.06 -2.37 -0.77
C LYS A 237 -33.76 -3.80 -0.28
N GLY A 238 -33.07 -3.96 0.85
CA GLY A 238 -32.69 -5.26 1.41
C GLY A 238 -31.53 -5.95 0.67
N ILE A 239 -30.72 -5.19 -0.08
CA ILE A 239 -29.50 -5.70 -0.72
C ILE A 239 -28.43 -5.84 0.35
N ARG A 240 -27.66 -6.93 0.30
CA ARG A 240 -26.58 -7.21 1.25
C ARG A 240 -25.34 -6.38 0.88
N VAL A 241 -25.35 -5.12 1.28
CA VAL A 241 -24.27 -4.16 1.01
C VAL A 241 -23.60 -3.73 2.30
N GLU A 242 -22.26 -3.67 2.27
CA GLU A 242 -21.39 -3.22 3.36
C GLU A 242 -20.63 -1.99 2.90
N PRO A 243 -20.61 -0.91 3.70
CA PRO A 243 -19.92 0.32 3.31
C PRO A 243 -18.41 0.21 3.58
N TYR A 244 -17.62 0.69 2.64
CA TYR A 244 -16.18 0.88 2.82
C TYR A 244 -15.86 2.36 2.59
N LYS A 245 -15.37 3.07 3.63
CA LYS A 245 -15.01 4.49 3.50
C LYS A 245 -13.52 4.63 3.23
N PHE A 246 -13.18 5.26 2.10
CA PHE A 246 -11.80 5.54 1.76
C PHE A 246 -11.23 6.71 2.56
N SER A 247 -10.08 6.46 3.14
CA SER A 247 -9.10 7.41 3.64
C SER A 247 -7.74 7.02 3.10
N GLU A 248 -6.71 7.80 3.31
CA GLU A 248 -5.34 7.42 2.92
C GLU A 248 -4.93 6.07 3.53
N GLN A 249 -5.28 5.85 4.80
CA GLN A 249 -4.97 4.60 5.50
C GLN A 249 -5.79 3.42 4.99
N THR A 250 -7.12 3.54 4.93
CA THR A 250 -7.98 2.42 4.52
C THR A 250 -7.75 2.02 3.07
N ARG A 251 -7.43 2.98 2.18
CA ARG A 251 -7.03 2.70 0.80
C ARG A 251 -5.72 1.91 0.74
N ARG A 252 -4.74 2.28 1.55
CA ARG A 252 -3.47 1.54 1.66
C ARG A 252 -3.71 0.12 2.16
N ASP A 253 -4.50 -0.06 3.21
CA ASP A 253 -4.80 -1.37 3.79
C ASP A 253 -5.50 -2.28 2.78
N LEU A 254 -6.45 -1.72 2.01
CA LEU A 254 -7.18 -2.42 0.96
C LEU A 254 -6.25 -2.90 -0.16
N LEU A 255 -5.38 -2.03 -0.67
CA LEU A 255 -4.41 -2.35 -1.73
C LEU A 255 -3.35 -3.34 -1.24
N THR A 256 -2.87 -3.20 -0.01
CA THR A 256 -1.91 -4.14 0.60
C THR A 256 -2.53 -5.53 0.75
N ASN A 257 -3.81 -5.61 1.16
CA ASN A 257 -4.52 -6.89 1.24
C ASN A 257 -4.66 -7.56 -0.14
N LEU A 258 -4.97 -6.81 -1.19
CA LEU A 258 -4.99 -7.33 -2.56
C LEU A 258 -3.60 -7.80 -3.01
N GLN A 259 -2.56 -7.01 -2.75
CA GLN A 259 -1.17 -7.35 -3.07
C GLN A 259 -0.77 -8.69 -2.44
N LEU A 260 -1.01 -8.87 -1.14
CA LEU A 260 -0.72 -10.12 -0.44
C LEU A 260 -1.42 -11.32 -1.07
N LYS A 261 -2.70 -11.18 -1.45
CA LYS A 261 -3.47 -12.27 -2.07
C LYS A 261 -2.94 -12.64 -3.46
N ILE A 262 -2.48 -11.66 -4.23
CA ILE A 262 -1.84 -11.87 -5.54
C ILE A 262 -0.50 -12.59 -5.36
N GLU A 263 0.37 -12.09 -4.50
CA GLU A 263 1.71 -12.64 -4.29
C GLU A 263 1.69 -14.05 -3.71
N GLN A 264 0.76 -14.33 -2.80
CA GLN A 264 0.56 -15.65 -2.21
C GLN A 264 -0.19 -16.63 -3.13
N GLY A 265 -0.70 -16.16 -4.29
CA GLY A 265 -1.49 -16.98 -5.20
C GLY A 265 -2.81 -17.47 -4.61
N VAL A 266 -3.35 -16.74 -3.63
CA VAL A 266 -4.62 -17.09 -2.97
C VAL A 266 -5.80 -16.94 -3.91
N ILE A 267 -5.74 -15.97 -4.82
CA ILE A 267 -6.78 -15.67 -5.81
C ILE A 267 -6.27 -15.89 -7.23
N GLN A 268 -7.21 -16.06 -8.17
CA GLN A 268 -6.91 -16.04 -9.60
C GLN A 268 -7.58 -14.84 -10.26
N LEU A 269 -6.88 -14.17 -11.17
CA LEU A 269 -7.35 -12.99 -11.90
C LEU A 269 -7.82 -13.37 -13.30
N PRO A 270 -8.89 -12.77 -13.84
CA PRO A 270 -9.30 -13.01 -15.21
C PRO A 270 -8.27 -12.41 -16.19
N ASN A 271 -8.10 -13.02 -17.36
CA ASN A 271 -7.41 -12.38 -18.46
C ASN A 271 -8.28 -11.24 -19.01
N ASP A 272 -8.14 -10.06 -18.40
CA ASP A 272 -8.83 -8.83 -18.75
C ASP A 272 -7.81 -7.72 -18.91
N ASP A 273 -7.70 -7.19 -20.14
CA ASP A 273 -6.64 -6.25 -20.52
C ASP A 273 -6.63 -4.98 -19.67
N ILE A 274 -7.82 -4.48 -19.26
CA ILE A 274 -7.92 -3.25 -18.46
C ILE A 274 -7.41 -3.52 -17.05
N LEU A 275 -7.95 -4.53 -16.38
CA LEU A 275 -7.54 -4.89 -15.01
C LEU A 275 -6.05 -5.22 -14.94
N LEU A 276 -5.55 -6.03 -15.87
CA LEU A 276 -4.14 -6.42 -15.88
C LEU A 276 -3.22 -5.23 -16.16
N ASN A 277 -3.62 -4.31 -17.04
CA ASN A 277 -2.86 -3.10 -17.32
C ASN A 277 -2.84 -2.15 -16.12
N GLU A 278 -3.98 -1.92 -15.47
CA GLU A 278 -4.06 -1.10 -14.26
C GLU A 278 -3.19 -1.69 -13.15
N LEU A 279 -3.29 -3.01 -12.87
CA LEU A 279 -2.46 -3.69 -11.87
C LEU A 279 -0.95 -3.56 -12.14
N LYS A 280 -0.53 -3.78 -13.38
CA LYS A 280 0.89 -3.68 -13.78
C LYS A 280 1.42 -2.25 -13.78
N SER A 281 0.54 -1.27 -13.93
CA SER A 281 0.91 0.15 -13.98
C SER A 281 0.98 0.79 -12.60
N MET A 282 0.30 0.24 -11.59
CA MET A 282 0.33 0.80 -10.24
C MET A 282 1.72 0.66 -9.61
N HIS A 283 2.24 1.78 -9.12
CA HIS A 283 3.58 1.83 -8.55
C HIS A 283 3.62 2.62 -7.25
N TYR A 284 4.72 2.44 -6.51
CA TYR A 284 5.00 3.23 -5.32
C TYR A 284 5.61 4.56 -5.71
N GLU A 285 5.04 5.64 -5.19
CA GLU A 285 5.53 7.01 -5.34
C GLU A 285 5.77 7.64 -3.97
N LEU A 286 6.83 8.41 -3.86
CA LEU A 286 7.12 9.19 -2.66
C LEU A 286 6.40 10.54 -2.78
N SER A 287 5.47 10.82 -1.87
CA SER A 287 4.83 12.13 -1.78
C SER A 287 5.80 13.20 -1.29
N ASP A 288 5.50 14.49 -1.50
CA ASP A 288 6.28 15.61 -1.00
C ASP A 288 6.48 15.57 0.53
N SER A 289 5.54 14.97 1.25
CA SER A 289 5.64 14.76 2.71
C SER A 289 6.47 13.54 3.12
N GLY A 290 7.17 12.88 2.20
CA GLY A 290 8.00 11.70 2.47
C GLY A 290 7.21 10.41 2.69
N ARG A 291 5.90 10.39 2.45
CA ARG A 291 5.07 9.18 2.58
C ARG A 291 5.02 8.41 1.27
N ILE A 292 5.07 7.08 1.37
CA ILE A 292 4.91 6.21 0.21
C ILE A 292 3.42 6.07 -0.10
N LYS A 293 3.05 6.36 -1.35
CA LYS A 293 1.70 6.18 -1.91
C LYS A 293 1.72 5.12 -3.00
N MET A 294 0.61 4.42 -3.17
CA MET A 294 0.35 3.53 -4.30
C MET A 294 -0.49 4.31 -5.32
N VAL A 295 0.07 4.57 -6.47
CA VAL A 295 -0.54 5.42 -7.52
C VAL A 295 -0.47 4.75 -8.88
N VAL A 296 -1.40 5.11 -9.75
CA VAL A 296 -1.29 4.84 -11.19
C VAL A 296 -0.72 6.06 -11.90
N PRO A 297 -0.01 5.90 -13.04
CA PRO A 297 0.47 7.01 -13.84
C PRO A 297 -0.64 7.96 -14.27
N GLU A 298 -0.30 9.23 -14.48
CA GLU A 298 -1.24 10.23 -15.00
C GLU A 298 -1.88 9.77 -16.30
N GLY A 299 -3.21 9.91 -16.39
CA GLY A 299 -4.01 9.45 -17.53
C GLY A 299 -4.45 7.98 -17.47
N LEU A 300 -4.01 7.21 -16.47
CA LEU A 300 -4.56 5.90 -16.16
C LEU A 300 -5.53 5.96 -14.97
N HIS A 301 -6.34 4.93 -14.84
CA HIS A 301 -7.32 4.79 -13.77
C HIS A 301 -6.99 3.58 -12.90
N ASP A 302 -7.57 3.51 -11.71
CA ASP A 302 -7.44 2.39 -10.78
C ASP A 302 -8.80 1.78 -10.36
N ASP A 303 -9.86 2.14 -11.06
CA ASP A 303 -11.23 1.73 -10.73
C ASP A 303 -11.40 0.21 -10.68
N THR A 304 -10.78 -0.52 -11.62
CA THR A 304 -10.88 -2.00 -11.64
C THR A 304 -10.02 -2.63 -10.56
N ILE A 305 -8.92 -2.00 -10.17
CA ILE A 305 -8.12 -2.42 -9.01
C ILE A 305 -8.93 -2.24 -7.73
N MET A 306 -9.54 -1.05 -7.54
CA MET A 306 -10.28 -0.73 -6.32
C MET A 306 -11.50 -1.63 -6.14
N SER A 307 -12.29 -1.83 -7.18
CA SER A 307 -13.42 -2.76 -7.13
C SER A 307 -12.98 -4.21 -6.92
N THR A 308 -11.84 -4.65 -7.50
CA THR A 308 -11.26 -5.97 -7.26
C THR A 308 -10.79 -6.10 -5.81
N ALA A 309 -10.12 -5.10 -5.28
CA ALA A 309 -9.65 -5.09 -3.91
C ALA A 309 -10.80 -5.18 -2.90
N LEU A 310 -11.90 -4.45 -3.16
CA LEU A 310 -13.15 -4.54 -2.39
C LEU A 310 -13.76 -5.95 -2.49
N ALA A 311 -13.80 -6.53 -3.69
CA ALA A 311 -14.35 -7.88 -3.89
C ALA A 311 -13.62 -8.97 -3.10
N VAL A 312 -12.34 -8.77 -2.81
CA VAL A 312 -11.51 -9.74 -2.07
C VAL A 312 -11.13 -9.29 -0.66
N TRP A 313 -11.76 -8.21 -0.15
CA TRP A 313 -11.36 -7.57 1.11
C TRP A 313 -11.34 -8.53 2.30
N ASP A 314 -12.44 -9.17 2.62
CA ASP A 314 -12.58 -10.04 3.79
C ASP A 314 -12.94 -11.48 3.43
N ILE A 315 -12.36 -12.00 2.35
CA ILE A 315 -12.57 -13.40 1.94
C ILE A 315 -12.01 -14.36 2.99
N PRO A 316 -12.61 -15.57 3.12
CA PRO A 316 -12.10 -16.59 4.02
C PRO A 316 -10.70 -17.08 3.60
N SER A 317 -9.95 -17.67 4.55
CA SER A 317 -8.60 -18.18 4.31
C SER A 317 -8.54 -19.35 3.33
N LYS A 318 -9.68 -20.01 3.06
CA LYS A 318 -9.81 -21.14 2.13
C LYS A 318 -11.10 -21.04 1.34
N PRO A 319 -11.14 -21.56 0.09
CA PRO A 319 -12.35 -21.63 -0.70
C PRO A 319 -13.48 -22.34 0.06
N LEU A 320 -14.68 -21.77 -0.09
CA LEU A 320 -15.88 -22.39 0.46
C LEU A 320 -16.18 -23.68 -0.35
N LYS A 321 -16.49 -24.76 0.32
CA LYS A 321 -16.98 -25.97 -0.37
C LYS A 321 -18.35 -25.67 -0.99
N VAL A 322 -18.64 -26.28 -2.16
CA VAL A 322 -20.01 -26.31 -2.69
C VAL A 322 -20.90 -26.94 -1.63
N GLN A 323 -21.91 -26.20 -1.18
CA GLN A 323 -22.61 -26.54 0.04
C GLN A 323 -23.90 -27.29 -0.24
N SER A 324 -24.21 -28.25 0.64
CA SER A 324 -25.53 -28.80 0.75
C SER A 324 -26.57 -27.70 1.10
N GLN A 325 -27.85 -27.98 0.88
CA GLN A 325 -28.92 -27.03 1.18
C GLN A 325 -28.93 -26.61 2.66
N GLU A 326 -28.54 -27.51 3.55
CA GLU A 326 -28.41 -27.29 5.00
C GLU A 326 -27.28 -26.34 5.39
N ASP A 327 -26.12 -26.43 4.73
CA ASP A 327 -24.99 -25.50 4.95
C ASP A 327 -25.34 -24.07 4.53
N ARG A 328 -26.18 -23.88 3.50
CA ARG A 328 -26.64 -22.56 3.03
C ARG A 328 -27.54 -21.87 4.04
N GLU A 329 -28.40 -22.60 4.71
CA GLU A 329 -29.25 -22.06 5.77
C GLU A 329 -28.45 -21.63 6.98
N ASN A 330 -27.44 -22.41 7.34
CA ASN A 330 -26.51 -22.09 8.43
C ASN A 330 -25.67 -20.83 8.15
N LEU A 331 -25.19 -20.64 6.91
CA LEU A 331 -24.47 -19.43 6.51
C LEU A 331 -25.37 -18.19 6.54
N LYS A 332 -26.61 -18.30 6.06
CA LYS A 332 -27.59 -17.21 6.14
C LYS A 332 -27.87 -16.79 7.60
N GLN A 333 -27.95 -17.76 8.51
CA GLN A 333 -28.12 -17.50 9.94
C GLN A 333 -26.86 -16.85 10.56
N PHE A 334 -25.68 -17.30 10.17
CA PHE A 334 -24.41 -16.72 10.66
C PHE A 334 -24.22 -15.28 10.21
N ASP A 335 -24.52 -14.98 8.96
CA ASP A 335 -24.45 -13.61 8.42
C ASP A 335 -25.51 -12.68 9.06
N ALA A 336 -26.73 -13.20 9.30
CA ALA A 336 -27.77 -12.46 10.01
C ALA A 336 -27.36 -12.14 11.46
N PHE A 337 -26.62 -13.02 12.11
CA PHE A 337 -26.09 -12.84 13.46
C PHE A 337 -24.95 -11.80 13.48
N ARG A 338 -24.09 -11.81 12.49
CA ARG A 338 -22.97 -10.85 12.35
C ARG A 338 -23.45 -9.44 12.07
N THR A 339 -24.50 -9.30 11.22
CA THR A 339 -25.13 -8.01 10.93
C THR A 339 -25.79 -7.41 12.19
N LYS A 340 -26.42 -8.23 13.04
CA LYS A 340 -26.99 -7.78 14.33
C LYS A 340 -25.92 -7.30 15.31
N LYS A 341 -24.73 -7.92 15.33
CA LYS A 341 -23.66 -7.59 16.28
C LYS A 341 -22.98 -6.25 15.95
N ASN A 342 -22.86 -5.91 14.67
CA ASN A 342 -22.32 -4.62 14.24
C ASN A 342 -23.27 -3.45 14.54
N PHE A 343 -24.57 -3.71 14.63
CA PHE A 343 -25.58 -2.71 14.98
C PHE A 343 -25.56 -2.32 16.48
N THR A 344 -25.10 -3.20 17.37
CA THR A 344 -25.01 -2.92 18.82
C THR A 344 -23.71 -2.23 19.23
N GLY A 345 -22.67 -2.26 18.40
CA GLY A 345 -21.37 -1.62 18.67
C GLY A 345 -21.32 -0.12 18.40
N SER A 346 -22.24 0.42 17.60
CA SER A 346 -22.24 1.84 17.17
C SER A 346 -22.97 2.80 18.12
N ARG A 347 -23.48 2.35 19.27
CA ARG A 347 -24.24 3.20 20.21
C ARG A 347 -23.45 3.77 21.39
N TYR A 348 -22.17 3.54 21.48
CA TYR A 348 -21.33 4.12 22.55
C TYR A 348 -20.13 4.86 21.97
N LEU A 349 -20.36 6.05 21.43
CA LEU A 349 -19.41 7.17 21.39
C LEU A 349 -20.23 8.44 21.10
N ARG A 350 -20.66 9.06 22.17
CA ARG A 350 -20.97 10.48 22.24
C ARG A 350 -19.83 11.17 22.98
#